data_cb92b0ce90671f39c1a05f5477232723
#
_entry.id   cb92b0ce90671f39c1a05f5477232723
#
_cell.length_a   1.000
_cell.length_b   1.000
_cell.length_c   1.000
_cell.angle_alpha   90.00
_cell.angle_beta   90.00
_cell.angle_gamma   90.00
#
_symmetry.space_group_name_H-M   'P 1'
#
loop_
_entity.id
_entity.type
_entity.pdbx_description
1 polymer ?
#
loop_
_entity_poly.entity_id
_entity_poly.type
_entity_poly.pdbx_seq_one_letter_code
_entity_poly.pdbx_strand_id
1 'polypeptide(L)'
;MTIYLDYAATTPVDPRVAAAMAECLADPHAQANPASVTHGPGIAARKRVESARAEVAALIGAKPEEIIFTSGATEANNLALLGVARAALRAKAGRGHIVSSRTEHKSVLDTCKQLEKEGFAVTLVEPDTSGRVTPEKVRAAVRADTLLVSLMWVNNEIGTISDIAAIGELCRARQVLLHTDASQAVGKLPVDVNALGVDFLSLTAHKFYGPKGIGALYVRESARPRIAPIQFGGGHERGLRSGTLPTHQIVGLGVAAALARAEGKGDAAHARDLASRLWRELETVPGAIFNGHSEHVPGLINVSFPGVEGESLITGLADFALSSGSACSSATREPSYVLRSLGRSTELAQSSLRLSLGRFTTAADVDAAATAIRGEVARLRTLAGSSDTDPASARPGMAEPAESLLAAFLNPRARAYFRAAPRPPAFSQGELPTDVRQGRAGKQADGTEVCFELQIADGIVKSARFSAYGCPHTVAVVAWLCDVLEGARIDVRTFGTPPDWARDFDVPAEKLGRLLIVEDALRAALQG
;
A
#
# COMPACT_ATOMS: atom_id res chain seq x y z
N MET A 1 18.09 -8.66 10.56
CA MET A 1 17.57 -8.91 9.19
C MET A 1 16.14 -8.37 9.16
N THR A 2 15.78 -7.53 8.18
CA THR A 2 14.44 -6.92 8.10
C THR A 2 13.38 -7.97 7.77
N ILE A 3 12.33 -8.06 8.55
CA ILE A 3 11.18 -8.93 8.28
C ILE A 3 10.31 -8.28 7.20
N TYR A 4 10.05 -9.00 6.10
CA TYR A 4 9.32 -8.48 4.95
C TYR A 4 7.84 -8.81 5.01
N LEU A 5 6.98 -7.81 5.16
CA LEU A 5 5.52 -7.90 5.30
C LEU A 5 4.78 -7.02 4.28
N ASP A 6 5.40 -6.78 3.11
CA ASP A 6 4.82 -5.92 2.06
C ASP A 6 4.65 -6.64 0.71
N TYR A 7 4.19 -7.89 0.76
CA TYR A 7 3.94 -8.74 -0.43
C TYR A 7 2.88 -8.15 -1.39
N ALA A 8 1.98 -7.31 -0.89
CA ALA A 8 1.00 -6.63 -1.73
C ALA A 8 1.63 -5.52 -2.60
N ALA A 9 2.75 -4.92 -2.17
CA ALA A 9 3.50 -3.99 -3.00
C ALA A 9 4.34 -4.74 -4.05
N THR A 10 5.08 -5.76 -3.64
CA THR A 10 5.82 -6.66 -4.55
C THR A 10 6.22 -7.92 -3.79
N THR A 11 6.18 -9.08 -4.43
CA THR A 11 6.70 -10.31 -3.84
C THR A 11 8.20 -10.44 -4.11
N PRO A 12 8.98 -11.11 -3.23
CA PRO A 12 10.30 -11.61 -3.60
C PRO A 12 10.19 -12.51 -4.83
N VAL A 13 11.19 -12.46 -5.71
CA VAL A 13 11.24 -13.38 -6.86
C VAL A 13 11.56 -14.78 -6.36
N ASP A 14 10.79 -15.79 -6.82
CA ASP A 14 11.10 -17.19 -6.50
C ASP A 14 12.47 -17.57 -7.05
N PRO A 15 13.34 -18.25 -6.29
CA PRO A 15 14.67 -18.66 -6.74
C PRO A 15 14.64 -19.47 -8.05
N ARG A 16 13.61 -20.28 -8.28
CA ARG A 16 13.43 -21.06 -9.53
C ARG A 16 13.13 -20.15 -10.72
N VAL A 17 12.38 -19.07 -10.49
CA VAL A 17 12.12 -18.03 -11.50
C VAL A 17 13.40 -17.28 -11.83
N ALA A 18 14.15 -16.86 -10.81
CA ALA A 18 15.43 -16.19 -11.00
C ALA A 18 16.44 -17.05 -11.76
N ALA A 19 16.53 -18.34 -11.45
CA ALA A 19 17.39 -19.30 -12.14
C ALA A 19 17.02 -19.44 -13.62
N ALA A 20 15.72 -19.60 -13.96
CA ALA A 20 15.25 -19.70 -15.34
C ALA A 20 15.51 -18.42 -16.15
N MET A 21 15.39 -17.25 -15.51
CA MET A 21 15.73 -15.97 -16.15
C MET A 21 17.24 -15.85 -16.41
N ALA A 22 18.08 -16.24 -15.45
CA ALA A 22 19.53 -16.24 -15.59
C ALA A 22 19.99 -17.20 -16.70
N GLU A 23 19.44 -18.41 -16.75
CA GLU A 23 19.66 -19.36 -17.84
C GLU A 23 19.29 -18.76 -19.20
N CYS A 24 18.10 -18.13 -19.30
CA CYS A 24 17.66 -17.48 -20.53
C CYS A 24 18.60 -16.35 -20.99
N LEU A 25 19.15 -15.57 -20.05
CA LEU A 25 20.11 -14.50 -20.33
C LEU A 25 21.48 -15.03 -20.77
N ALA A 26 21.91 -16.18 -20.22
CA ALA A 26 23.20 -16.80 -20.51
C ALA A 26 23.19 -17.62 -21.80
N ASP A 27 22.02 -18.05 -22.31
CA ASP A 27 21.89 -18.86 -23.51
C ASP A 27 22.07 -18.02 -24.79
N PRO A 28 23.13 -18.24 -25.59
CA PRO A 28 23.35 -17.51 -26.84
C PRO A 28 22.19 -17.62 -27.83
N HIS A 29 21.43 -18.71 -27.80
CA HIS A 29 20.29 -18.92 -28.67
C HIS A 29 19.03 -18.19 -28.19
N ALA A 30 18.92 -17.88 -26.90
CA ALA A 30 17.77 -17.15 -26.34
C ALA A 30 17.90 -15.61 -26.43
N GLN A 31 19.10 -15.10 -26.75
CA GLN A 31 19.34 -13.65 -26.86
C GLN A 31 18.80 -13.05 -28.18
N ALA A 32 18.47 -13.86 -29.16
CA ALA A 32 17.98 -13.40 -30.44
C ALA A 32 16.57 -12.77 -30.30
N ASN A 33 16.26 -11.86 -31.22
CA ASN A 33 14.93 -11.29 -31.32
C ASN A 33 13.88 -12.37 -31.63
N PRO A 34 12.87 -12.60 -30.78
CA PRO A 34 11.84 -13.61 -31.01
C PRO A 34 10.95 -13.33 -32.23
N ALA A 35 11.00 -12.13 -32.80
CA ALA A 35 10.34 -11.81 -34.06
C ALA A 35 11.10 -12.34 -35.30
N SER A 36 12.39 -12.72 -35.16
CA SER A 36 13.20 -13.24 -36.27
C SER A 36 12.87 -14.70 -36.52
N VAL A 37 12.29 -14.98 -37.68
CA VAL A 37 11.89 -16.34 -38.09
C VAL A 37 12.85 -16.97 -39.11
N THR A 38 13.89 -16.23 -39.53
CA THR A 38 14.82 -16.63 -40.59
C THR A 38 16.05 -17.41 -40.11
N HIS A 39 16.23 -17.54 -38.78
CA HIS A 39 17.38 -18.24 -38.22
C HIS A 39 17.03 -18.95 -36.89
N GLY A 40 17.78 -20.02 -36.57
CA GLY A 40 17.54 -20.89 -35.42
C GLY A 40 17.43 -20.18 -34.09
N PRO A 41 18.36 -19.26 -33.70
CA PRO A 41 18.26 -18.52 -32.44
C PRO A 41 16.97 -17.72 -32.29
N GLY A 42 16.47 -17.04 -33.33
CA GLY A 42 15.20 -16.31 -33.27
C GLY A 42 14.00 -17.25 -33.05
N ILE A 43 13.99 -18.39 -33.74
CA ILE A 43 12.96 -19.42 -33.55
C ILE A 43 13.01 -20.00 -32.14
N ALA A 44 14.21 -20.24 -31.58
CA ALA A 44 14.37 -20.70 -30.19
C ALA A 44 13.84 -19.70 -29.16
N ALA A 45 14.19 -18.41 -29.32
CA ALA A 45 13.66 -17.33 -28.47
C ALA A 45 12.13 -17.23 -28.54
N ARG A 46 11.56 -17.31 -29.76
CA ARG A 46 10.11 -17.34 -29.98
C ARG A 46 9.45 -18.53 -29.26
N LYS A 47 10.03 -19.72 -29.37
CA LYS A 47 9.51 -20.91 -28.67
C LYS A 47 9.44 -20.72 -27.17
N ARG A 48 10.45 -20.09 -26.55
CA ARG A 48 10.44 -19.76 -25.11
C ARG A 48 9.30 -18.78 -24.77
N VAL A 49 9.11 -17.75 -25.59
CA VAL A 49 8.01 -16.78 -25.43
C VAL A 49 6.65 -17.46 -25.49
N GLU A 50 6.41 -18.30 -26.49
CA GLU A 50 5.12 -18.98 -26.68
C GLU A 50 4.88 -20.05 -25.59
N SER A 51 5.92 -20.73 -25.13
CA SER A 51 5.80 -21.63 -23.95
C SER A 51 5.38 -20.89 -22.69
N ALA A 52 6.00 -19.73 -22.41
CA ALA A 52 5.62 -18.89 -21.27
C ALA A 52 4.20 -18.35 -21.41
N ARG A 53 3.79 -17.98 -22.65
CA ARG A 53 2.42 -17.53 -22.94
C ARG A 53 1.39 -18.62 -22.63
N ALA A 54 1.69 -19.87 -22.97
CA ALA A 54 0.83 -21.01 -22.66
C ALA A 54 0.67 -21.23 -21.14
N GLU A 55 1.75 -21.06 -20.35
CA GLU A 55 1.66 -21.16 -18.89
C GLU A 55 0.82 -20.04 -18.26
N VAL A 56 0.95 -18.81 -18.75
CA VAL A 56 0.11 -17.69 -18.31
C VAL A 56 -1.36 -17.93 -18.66
N ALA A 57 -1.64 -18.39 -19.87
CA ALA A 57 -2.99 -18.73 -20.31
C ALA A 57 -3.59 -19.85 -19.45
N ALA A 58 -2.83 -20.91 -19.19
CA ALA A 58 -3.27 -22.03 -18.35
C ALA A 58 -3.56 -21.61 -16.90
N LEU A 59 -2.84 -20.62 -16.35
CA LEU A 59 -3.05 -20.11 -15.01
C LEU A 59 -4.44 -19.45 -14.83
N ILE A 60 -4.96 -18.83 -15.90
CA ILE A 60 -6.22 -18.06 -15.85
C ILE A 60 -7.37 -18.70 -16.65
N GLY A 61 -7.19 -19.92 -17.16
CA GLY A 61 -8.20 -20.62 -17.97
C GLY A 61 -8.45 -20.00 -19.35
N ALA A 62 -7.44 -19.31 -19.93
CA ALA A 62 -7.49 -18.66 -21.23
C ALA A 62 -6.80 -19.50 -22.33
N LYS A 63 -6.94 -19.06 -23.58
CA LYS A 63 -6.14 -19.55 -24.71
C LYS A 63 -4.86 -18.71 -24.83
N PRO A 64 -3.72 -19.29 -25.31
CA PRO A 64 -2.50 -18.51 -25.52
C PRO A 64 -2.67 -17.31 -26.44
N GLU A 65 -3.56 -17.40 -27.44
CA GLU A 65 -3.86 -16.32 -28.36
C GLU A 65 -4.53 -15.11 -27.74
N GLU A 66 -5.11 -15.26 -26.56
CA GLU A 66 -5.80 -14.22 -25.79
C GLU A 66 -4.87 -13.46 -24.83
N ILE A 67 -3.60 -13.89 -24.71
CA ILE A 67 -2.61 -13.24 -23.85
C ILE A 67 -1.79 -12.23 -24.66
N ILE A 68 -1.72 -11.00 -24.18
CA ILE A 68 -0.92 -9.90 -24.72
C ILE A 68 0.08 -9.47 -23.65
N PHE A 69 1.37 -9.65 -23.86
CA PHE A 69 2.40 -9.23 -22.92
C PHE A 69 2.52 -7.71 -22.85
N THR A 70 2.67 -7.21 -21.63
CA THR A 70 2.84 -5.80 -21.30
C THR A 70 4.00 -5.63 -20.31
N SER A 71 4.41 -4.40 -20.03
CA SER A 71 5.45 -4.12 -19.00
C SER A 71 4.96 -4.31 -17.56
N GLY A 72 3.67 -4.54 -17.36
CA GLY A 72 3.03 -4.73 -16.05
C GLY A 72 1.55 -4.35 -16.09
N ALA A 73 0.87 -4.48 -14.95
CA ALA A 73 -0.57 -4.19 -14.85
C ALA A 73 -0.93 -2.74 -15.20
N THR A 74 -0.06 -1.77 -14.90
CA THR A 74 -0.30 -0.37 -15.28
C THR A 74 -0.46 -0.21 -16.79
N GLU A 75 0.43 -0.81 -17.59
CA GLU A 75 0.29 -0.79 -19.04
C GLU A 75 -0.93 -1.58 -19.50
N ALA A 76 -1.20 -2.74 -18.89
CA ALA A 76 -2.36 -3.57 -19.21
C ALA A 76 -3.68 -2.84 -18.95
N ASN A 77 -3.83 -2.15 -17.80
CA ASN A 77 -4.99 -1.32 -17.48
C ASN A 77 -5.17 -0.17 -18.47
N ASN A 78 -4.08 0.53 -18.81
CA ASN A 78 -4.12 1.60 -19.79
C ASN A 78 -4.51 1.07 -21.18
N LEU A 79 -3.96 -0.07 -21.61
CA LEU A 79 -4.29 -0.68 -22.89
C LEU A 79 -5.77 -1.08 -22.93
N ALA A 80 -6.31 -1.66 -21.87
CA ALA A 80 -7.72 -2.02 -21.79
C ALA A 80 -8.63 -0.77 -21.89
N LEU A 81 -8.43 0.23 -21.03
CA LEU A 81 -9.33 1.39 -20.95
C LEU A 81 -9.18 2.30 -22.18
N LEU A 82 -7.96 2.79 -22.47
CA LEU A 82 -7.71 3.68 -23.61
C LEU A 82 -7.93 2.96 -24.95
N GLY A 83 -7.53 1.68 -25.04
CA GLY A 83 -7.69 0.89 -26.25
C GLY A 83 -9.16 0.69 -26.62
N VAL A 84 -10.00 0.35 -25.64
CA VAL A 84 -11.45 0.18 -25.85
C VAL A 84 -12.11 1.53 -26.19
N ALA A 85 -11.79 2.58 -25.44
CA ALA A 85 -12.34 3.90 -25.68
C ALA A 85 -12.01 4.44 -27.09
N ARG A 86 -10.74 4.33 -27.50
CA ARG A 86 -10.28 4.79 -28.82
C ARG A 86 -10.83 3.93 -29.96
N ALA A 87 -11.01 2.63 -29.75
CA ALA A 87 -11.70 1.78 -30.73
C ALA A 87 -13.16 2.20 -30.91
N ALA A 88 -13.88 2.51 -29.85
CA ALA A 88 -15.26 2.97 -29.89
C ALA A 88 -15.40 4.32 -30.62
N LEU A 89 -14.50 5.27 -30.38
CA LEU A 89 -14.46 6.54 -31.11
C LEU A 89 -14.26 6.34 -32.63
N ARG A 90 -13.30 5.48 -33.03
CA ARG A 90 -13.04 5.16 -34.44
C ARG A 90 -14.25 4.52 -35.12
N ALA A 91 -14.94 3.64 -34.40
CA ALA A 91 -16.12 2.96 -34.88
C ALA A 91 -17.39 3.84 -34.86
N LYS A 92 -17.33 5.06 -34.34
CA LYS A 92 -18.50 5.94 -34.09
C LYS A 92 -19.63 5.20 -33.37
N ALA A 93 -19.26 4.43 -32.34
CA ALA A 93 -20.15 3.46 -31.68
C ALA A 93 -21.30 4.08 -30.88
N GLY A 94 -21.37 5.42 -30.75
CA GLY A 94 -22.40 6.13 -29.98
C GLY A 94 -22.35 5.86 -28.48
N ARG A 95 -21.30 5.20 -27.99
CA ARG A 95 -21.07 4.86 -26.58
C ARG A 95 -19.88 5.64 -26.07
N GLY A 96 -20.06 6.36 -24.99
CA GLY A 96 -19.03 7.23 -24.42
C GLY A 96 -19.00 7.25 -22.91
N HIS A 97 -19.55 6.22 -22.24
CA HIS A 97 -19.59 6.13 -20.79
C HIS A 97 -18.78 4.94 -20.25
N ILE A 98 -18.05 5.17 -19.17
CA ILE A 98 -17.25 4.17 -18.46
C ILE A 98 -17.69 4.14 -17.00
N VAL A 99 -17.87 2.95 -16.46
CA VAL A 99 -18.12 2.72 -15.02
C VAL A 99 -16.87 2.14 -14.39
N SER A 100 -16.44 2.71 -13.27
CA SER A 100 -15.32 2.22 -12.47
C SER A 100 -15.62 2.41 -10.98
N SER A 101 -14.63 2.20 -10.09
CA SER A 101 -14.81 2.40 -8.65
C SER A 101 -13.85 3.46 -8.11
N ARG A 102 -14.25 4.12 -7.01
CA ARG A 102 -13.36 5.04 -6.27
C ARG A 102 -12.17 4.37 -5.62
N THR A 103 -12.23 3.06 -5.41
CA THR A 103 -11.17 2.28 -4.75
C THR A 103 -10.23 1.57 -5.70
N GLU A 104 -10.29 1.91 -7.00
CA GLU A 104 -9.38 1.39 -8.01
C GLU A 104 -7.93 1.82 -7.78
N HIS A 105 -7.00 1.04 -8.34
CA HIS A 105 -5.60 1.47 -8.42
C HIS A 105 -5.47 2.76 -9.25
N LYS A 106 -4.47 3.60 -8.93
CA LYS A 106 -4.25 4.88 -9.64
C LYS A 106 -4.09 4.72 -11.16
N SER A 107 -3.53 3.59 -11.63
CA SER A 107 -3.44 3.32 -13.08
C SER A 107 -4.80 3.22 -13.79
N VAL A 108 -5.89 2.95 -13.06
CA VAL A 108 -7.26 2.99 -13.57
C VAL A 108 -7.87 4.37 -13.35
N LEU A 109 -7.77 4.93 -12.13
CA LEU A 109 -8.36 6.23 -11.81
C LEU A 109 -7.79 7.37 -12.66
N ASP A 110 -6.46 7.41 -12.85
CA ASP A 110 -5.83 8.48 -13.63
C ASP A 110 -6.08 8.29 -15.13
N THR A 111 -6.22 7.04 -15.60
CA THR A 111 -6.67 6.74 -16.98
C THR A 111 -8.13 7.18 -17.18
N CYS A 112 -9.01 6.97 -16.20
CA CYS A 112 -10.37 7.50 -16.23
C CYS A 112 -10.41 9.03 -16.34
N LYS A 113 -9.61 9.73 -15.51
CA LYS A 113 -9.46 11.20 -15.61
C LYS A 113 -8.95 11.65 -16.99
N GLN A 114 -8.03 10.89 -17.61
CA GLN A 114 -7.56 11.19 -18.95
C GLN A 114 -8.68 11.00 -19.99
N LEU A 115 -9.49 9.97 -19.84
CA LEU A 115 -10.64 9.72 -20.72
C LEU A 115 -11.73 10.79 -20.59
N GLU A 116 -11.95 11.34 -19.38
CA GLU A 116 -12.84 12.50 -19.20
C GLU A 116 -12.36 13.70 -20.01
N LYS A 117 -11.04 13.98 -20.03
CA LYS A 117 -10.46 15.03 -20.89
C LYS A 117 -10.59 14.73 -22.37
N GLU A 118 -10.69 13.46 -22.77
CA GLU A 118 -10.93 13.01 -24.15
C GLU A 118 -12.44 12.98 -24.51
N GLY A 119 -13.32 13.43 -23.58
CA GLY A 119 -14.77 13.60 -23.84
C GLY A 119 -15.63 12.39 -23.43
N PHE A 120 -15.09 11.41 -22.72
CA PHE A 120 -15.87 10.31 -22.16
C PHE A 120 -16.51 10.72 -20.84
N ALA A 121 -17.71 10.22 -20.58
CA ALA A 121 -18.31 10.30 -19.25
C ALA A 121 -17.78 9.17 -18.37
N VAL A 122 -17.47 9.45 -17.10
CA VAL A 122 -17.03 8.44 -16.14
C VAL A 122 -17.93 8.47 -14.90
N THR A 123 -18.37 7.29 -14.45
CA THR A 123 -19.03 7.12 -13.16
C THR A 123 -18.15 6.27 -12.26
N LEU A 124 -17.71 6.84 -11.14
CA LEU A 124 -16.99 6.12 -10.11
C LEU A 124 -17.97 5.66 -9.03
N VAL A 125 -18.18 4.35 -8.94
CA VAL A 125 -19.07 3.72 -7.96
C VAL A 125 -18.43 3.77 -6.57
N GLU A 126 -19.20 4.20 -5.57
CA GLU A 126 -18.79 4.14 -4.16
C GLU A 126 -18.87 2.69 -3.65
N PRO A 127 -17.82 2.18 -2.97
CA PRO A 127 -17.91 0.89 -2.30
C PRO A 127 -18.90 0.95 -1.12
N ASP A 128 -19.18 -0.18 -0.51
CA ASP A 128 -19.78 -0.22 0.83
C ASP A 128 -18.71 0.01 1.93
N THR A 129 -19.12 0.00 3.19
CA THR A 129 -18.22 0.20 4.34
C THR A 129 -17.18 -0.91 4.52
N SER A 130 -17.32 -2.04 3.83
CA SER A 130 -16.36 -3.14 3.77
C SER A 130 -15.42 -3.06 2.55
N GLY A 131 -15.62 -2.04 1.68
CA GLY A 131 -14.84 -1.84 0.47
C GLY A 131 -15.31 -2.66 -0.73
N ARG A 132 -16.46 -3.34 -0.66
CA ARG A 132 -17.05 -4.07 -1.78
C ARG A 132 -17.79 -3.16 -2.73
N VAL A 133 -17.58 -3.37 -4.02
CA VAL A 133 -18.44 -2.85 -5.09
C VAL A 133 -19.42 -3.94 -5.46
N THR A 134 -20.71 -3.74 -5.07
CA THR A 134 -21.72 -4.78 -5.28
C THR A 134 -22.32 -4.71 -6.71
N PRO A 135 -22.83 -5.85 -7.24
CA PRO A 135 -23.49 -5.87 -8.56
C PRO A 135 -24.66 -4.88 -8.67
N GLU A 136 -25.39 -4.63 -7.58
CA GLU A 136 -26.52 -3.67 -7.54
C GLU A 136 -26.04 -2.23 -7.78
N LYS A 137 -24.94 -1.84 -7.15
CA LYS A 137 -24.34 -0.50 -7.36
C LYS A 137 -23.84 -0.34 -8.78
N VAL A 138 -23.22 -1.38 -9.36
CA VAL A 138 -22.80 -1.36 -10.76
C VAL A 138 -24.01 -1.27 -11.70
N ARG A 139 -25.07 -2.04 -11.43
CA ARG A 139 -26.32 -2.01 -12.20
C ARG A 139 -26.95 -0.63 -12.24
N ALA A 140 -26.94 0.08 -11.11
CA ALA A 140 -27.46 1.44 -11.01
C ALA A 140 -26.60 2.47 -11.80
N ALA A 141 -25.30 2.22 -11.94
CA ALA A 141 -24.37 3.07 -12.67
C ALA A 141 -24.37 2.83 -14.19
N VAL A 142 -24.75 1.62 -14.65
CA VAL A 142 -24.74 1.24 -16.07
C VAL A 142 -25.89 1.92 -16.81
N ARG A 143 -25.55 2.66 -17.88
CA ARG A 143 -26.48 3.41 -18.76
C ARG A 143 -26.53 2.77 -20.16
N ALA A 144 -27.44 3.22 -21.01
CA ALA A 144 -27.56 2.74 -22.39
C ALA A 144 -26.30 2.99 -23.23
N ASP A 145 -25.58 4.09 -22.96
CA ASP A 145 -24.33 4.47 -23.61
C ASP A 145 -23.06 3.95 -22.90
N THR A 146 -23.19 3.07 -21.90
CA THR A 146 -22.03 2.48 -21.21
C THR A 146 -21.28 1.56 -22.16
N LEU A 147 -19.99 1.86 -22.31
CA LEU A 147 -19.05 1.12 -23.16
C LEU A 147 -18.33 0.02 -22.40
N LEU A 148 -17.87 0.36 -21.19
CA LEU A 148 -16.96 -0.48 -20.38
C LEU A 148 -17.28 -0.32 -18.90
N VAL A 149 -17.29 -1.43 -18.19
CA VAL A 149 -17.14 -1.51 -16.73
C VAL A 149 -15.72 -1.95 -16.44
N SER A 150 -14.98 -1.21 -15.61
CA SER A 150 -13.61 -1.55 -15.19
C SER A 150 -13.55 -1.58 -13.67
N LEU A 151 -13.39 -2.76 -13.10
CA LEU A 151 -13.39 -2.96 -11.64
C LEU A 151 -12.26 -3.89 -11.22
N MET A 152 -11.52 -3.49 -10.18
CA MET A 152 -10.52 -4.39 -9.61
C MET A 152 -11.19 -5.56 -8.88
N TRP A 153 -10.59 -6.73 -9.01
CA TRP A 153 -11.12 -7.93 -8.36
C TRP A 153 -10.81 -7.96 -6.87
N VAL A 154 -9.55 -7.65 -6.52
CA VAL A 154 -9.07 -7.64 -5.14
C VAL A 154 -8.41 -6.29 -4.85
N ASN A 155 -8.88 -5.60 -3.83
CA ASN A 155 -8.30 -4.32 -3.45
C ASN A 155 -6.90 -4.50 -2.85
N ASN A 156 -5.94 -3.72 -3.33
CA ASN A 156 -4.53 -3.81 -2.96
C ASN A 156 -4.18 -3.23 -1.58
N GLU A 157 -5.10 -2.51 -0.95
CA GLU A 157 -4.90 -1.92 0.37
C GLU A 157 -5.60 -2.69 1.48
N ILE A 158 -6.82 -3.15 1.25
CA ILE A 158 -7.69 -3.79 2.25
C ILE A 158 -7.97 -5.26 1.97
N GLY A 159 -7.55 -5.79 0.82
CA GLY A 159 -7.74 -7.20 0.46
C GLY A 159 -9.16 -7.61 0.10
N THR A 160 -10.13 -6.72 0.17
CA THR A 160 -11.54 -7.00 -0.13
C THR A 160 -11.71 -7.54 -1.54
N ILE A 161 -12.52 -8.60 -1.69
CA ILE A 161 -12.80 -9.28 -2.96
C ILE A 161 -14.16 -8.80 -3.47
N SER A 162 -14.22 -8.31 -4.72
CA SER A 162 -15.46 -7.97 -5.42
C SER A 162 -16.00 -9.17 -6.18
N ASP A 163 -17.32 -9.28 -6.31
CA ASP A 163 -17.98 -10.37 -7.06
C ASP A 163 -17.95 -10.09 -8.56
N ILE A 164 -16.79 -10.34 -9.18
CA ILE A 164 -16.58 -10.11 -10.61
C ILE A 164 -17.44 -11.04 -11.46
N ALA A 165 -17.77 -12.24 -11.00
CA ALA A 165 -18.60 -13.18 -11.75
C ALA A 165 -20.04 -12.65 -11.90
N ALA A 166 -20.67 -12.21 -10.82
CA ALA A 166 -22.01 -11.60 -10.87
C ALA A 166 -22.02 -10.29 -11.66
N ILE A 167 -20.94 -9.49 -11.59
CA ILE A 167 -20.78 -8.29 -12.41
C ILE A 167 -20.61 -8.67 -13.91
N GLY A 168 -19.91 -9.77 -14.20
CA GLY A 168 -19.75 -10.30 -15.55
C GLY A 168 -21.08 -10.73 -16.17
N GLU A 169 -21.94 -11.39 -15.40
CA GLU A 169 -23.31 -11.73 -15.85
C GLU A 169 -24.14 -10.47 -16.16
N LEU A 170 -24.07 -9.47 -15.29
CA LEU A 170 -24.74 -8.17 -15.50
C LEU A 170 -24.23 -7.48 -16.78
N CYS A 171 -22.92 -7.41 -16.97
CA CYS A 171 -22.31 -6.75 -18.14
C CYS A 171 -22.70 -7.46 -19.43
N ARG A 172 -22.67 -8.80 -19.44
CA ARG A 172 -23.08 -9.63 -20.58
C ARG A 172 -24.55 -9.39 -20.94
N ALA A 173 -25.45 -9.38 -19.94
CA ALA A 173 -26.88 -9.12 -20.13
C ALA A 173 -27.16 -7.71 -20.71
N ARG A 174 -26.28 -6.75 -20.45
CA ARG A 174 -26.36 -5.36 -20.94
C ARG A 174 -25.51 -5.10 -22.17
N GLN A 175 -24.80 -6.10 -22.71
CA GLN A 175 -23.86 -5.97 -23.83
C GLN A 175 -22.79 -4.89 -23.58
N VAL A 176 -22.31 -4.76 -22.34
CA VAL A 176 -21.24 -3.89 -21.89
C VAL A 176 -19.97 -4.72 -21.72
N LEU A 177 -18.82 -4.19 -22.12
CA LEU A 177 -17.53 -4.84 -21.92
C LEU A 177 -17.15 -4.81 -20.42
N LEU A 178 -16.49 -5.88 -19.96
CA LEU A 178 -15.96 -5.95 -18.60
C LEU A 178 -14.44 -6.11 -18.61
N HIS A 179 -13.75 -5.18 -17.98
CA HIS A 179 -12.34 -5.26 -17.60
C HIS A 179 -12.21 -5.47 -16.08
N THR A 180 -11.25 -6.31 -15.68
CA THR A 180 -10.87 -6.44 -14.26
C THR A 180 -9.36 -6.30 -14.08
N ASP A 181 -8.95 -5.45 -13.13
CA ASP A 181 -7.58 -5.49 -12.60
C ASP A 181 -7.48 -6.67 -11.60
N ALA A 182 -6.82 -7.75 -12.02
CA ALA A 182 -6.64 -8.96 -11.24
C ALA A 182 -5.22 -9.07 -10.64
N SER A 183 -4.48 -7.97 -10.56
CA SER A 183 -3.10 -7.96 -10.07
C SER A 183 -2.93 -8.55 -8.69
N GLN A 184 -3.89 -8.38 -7.80
CA GLN A 184 -3.87 -8.96 -6.46
C GLN A 184 -4.60 -10.32 -6.37
N ALA A 185 -5.31 -10.74 -7.43
CA ALA A 185 -6.06 -11.99 -7.45
C ALA A 185 -5.24 -13.15 -8.06
N VAL A 186 -4.59 -12.91 -9.21
CA VAL A 186 -3.82 -13.93 -9.92
C VAL A 186 -2.68 -14.46 -9.04
N GLY A 187 -2.58 -15.79 -8.95
CA GLY A 187 -1.62 -16.48 -8.11
C GLY A 187 -2.03 -16.61 -6.63
N LYS A 188 -3.14 -16.00 -6.21
CA LYS A 188 -3.67 -16.06 -4.83
C LYS A 188 -5.08 -16.64 -4.76
N LEU A 189 -5.88 -16.43 -5.80
CA LEU A 189 -7.23 -16.97 -5.96
C LEU A 189 -7.28 -17.87 -7.21
N PRO A 190 -8.20 -18.85 -7.26
CA PRO A 190 -8.50 -19.54 -8.49
C PRO A 190 -9.06 -18.57 -9.54
N VAL A 191 -8.49 -18.59 -10.74
CA VAL A 191 -8.91 -17.71 -11.85
C VAL A 191 -9.38 -18.55 -13.02
N ASP A 192 -10.61 -18.32 -13.48
CA ASP A 192 -11.14 -18.80 -14.74
C ASP A 192 -11.87 -17.65 -15.44
N VAL A 193 -11.24 -17.10 -16.47
CA VAL A 193 -11.76 -15.94 -17.22
C VAL A 193 -13.12 -16.21 -17.87
N ASN A 194 -13.43 -17.48 -18.17
CA ASN A 194 -14.73 -17.87 -18.73
C ASN A 194 -15.82 -17.84 -17.67
N ALA A 195 -15.55 -18.39 -16.48
CA ALA A 195 -16.48 -18.35 -15.36
C ALA A 195 -16.72 -16.91 -14.87
N LEU A 196 -15.67 -16.07 -14.81
CA LEU A 196 -15.78 -14.66 -14.47
C LEU A 196 -16.54 -13.83 -15.51
N GLY A 197 -16.58 -14.29 -16.77
CA GLY A 197 -17.26 -13.58 -17.85
C GLY A 197 -16.60 -12.26 -18.27
N VAL A 198 -15.31 -12.07 -17.95
CA VAL A 198 -14.55 -10.86 -18.28
C VAL A 198 -14.14 -10.84 -19.74
N ASP A 199 -14.07 -9.67 -20.36
CA ASP A 199 -13.54 -9.45 -21.70
C ASP A 199 -12.05 -9.11 -21.66
N PHE A 200 -11.61 -8.47 -20.58
CA PHE A 200 -10.22 -8.08 -20.35
C PHE A 200 -9.84 -8.36 -18.89
N LEU A 201 -8.61 -8.84 -18.69
CA LEU A 201 -8.05 -9.05 -17.35
C LEU A 201 -6.58 -8.63 -17.33
N SER A 202 -6.23 -7.72 -16.44
CA SER A 202 -4.86 -7.27 -16.23
C SER A 202 -4.18 -8.06 -15.12
N LEU A 203 -2.91 -8.45 -15.35
CA LEU A 203 -2.07 -9.13 -14.37
C LEU A 203 -0.61 -8.67 -14.45
N THR A 204 0.17 -8.91 -13.39
CA THR A 204 1.60 -8.60 -13.34
C THR A 204 2.38 -9.64 -12.55
N ALA A 205 3.56 -10.02 -13.05
CA ALA A 205 4.37 -11.10 -12.49
C ALA A 205 4.80 -10.87 -11.03
N HIS A 206 5.17 -9.63 -10.69
CA HIS A 206 5.75 -9.31 -9.38
C HIS A 206 4.77 -9.35 -8.20
N LYS A 207 3.53 -9.73 -8.42
CA LYS A 207 2.52 -9.96 -7.36
C LYS A 207 2.36 -11.44 -7.02
N PHE A 208 2.98 -12.34 -7.80
CA PHE A 208 2.97 -13.78 -7.57
C PHE A 208 4.36 -14.41 -7.86
N TYR A 209 5.39 -13.82 -7.24
CA TYR A 209 6.77 -14.31 -7.20
C TYR A 209 7.54 -14.29 -8.51
N GLY A 210 7.04 -13.57 -9.51
CA GLY A 210 7.70 -13.28 -10.78
C GLY A 210 8.50 -11.98 -10.77
N PRO A 211 9.18 -11.64 -11.87
CA PRO A 211 9.98 -10.43 -11.98
C PRO A 211 9.11 -9.16 -12.13
N LYS A 212 9.67 -8.01 -11.73
CA LYS A 212 9.15 -6.69 -12.11
C LYS A 212 9.35 -6.43 -13.59
N GLY A 213 8.58 -5.50 -14.17
CA GLY A 213 8.75 -5.04 -15.55
C GLY A 213 8.09 -5.94 -16.60
N ILE A 214 7.28 -6.92 -16.19
CA ILE A 214 6.47 -7.78 -17.07
C ILE A 214 5.09 -8.05 -16.47
N GLY A 215 4.08 -8.06 -17.34
CA GLY A 215 2.70 -8.43 -17.05
C GLY A 215 2.00 -8.88 -18.31
N ALA A 216 0.69 -9.02 -18.24
CA ALA A 216 -0.13 -9.35 -19.41
C ALA A 216 -1.53 -8.74 -19.29
N LEU A 217 -2.12 -8.50 -20.46
CA LEU A 217 -3.54 -8.29 -20.65
C LEU A 217 -4.14 -9.53 -21.30
N TYR A 218 -5.10 -10.16 -20.64
CA TYR A 218 -6.01 -11.09 -21.32
C TYR A 218 -7.00 -10.28 -22.15
N VAL A 219 -7.19 -10.68 -23.39
CA VAL A 219 -8.16 -10.10 -24.33
C VAL A 219 -8.99 -11.23 -24.91
N ARG A 220 -10.24 -11.34 -24.48
CA ARG A 220 -11.18 -12.34 -25.01
C ARG A 220 -11.22 -12.24 -26.54
N GLU A 221 -11.20 -13.36 -27.22
CA GLU A 221 -11.15 -13.42 -28.69
C GLU A 221 -12.28 -12.57 -29.32
N SER A 222 -13.51 -12.66 -28.81
CA SER A 222 -14.65 -11.87 -29.28
C SER A 222 -14.57 -10.36 -29.00
N ALA A 223 -13.77 -9.96 -28.01
CA ALA A 223 -13.56 -8.55 -27.66
C ALA A 223 -12.40 -7.91 -28.45
N ARG A 224 -11.57 -8.71 -29.14
CA ARG A 224 -10.40 -8.22 -29.88
C ARG A 224 -10.71 -7.13 -30.92
N PRO A 225 -11.82 -7.16 -31.69
CA PRO A 225 -12.17 -6.08 -32.61
C PRO A 225 -12.56 -4.77 -31.91
N ARG A 226 -12.77 -4.81 -30.62
CA ARG A 226 -13.24 -3.70 -29.77
C ARG A 226 -12.12 -3.03 -28.97
N ILE A 227 -10.85 -3.37 -29.22
CA ILE A 227 -9.69 -2.75 -28.59
C ILE A 227 -8.69 -2.29 -29.65
N ALA A 228 -8.15 -1.09 -29.51
CA ALA A 228 -7.12 -0.52 -30.37
C ALA A 228 -5.77 -0.43 -29.63
N PRO A 229 -4.64 -0.52 -30.34
CA PRO A 229 -3.33 -0.31 -29.74
C PRO A 229 -3.20 1.11 -29.21
N ILE A 230 -2.46 1.26 -28.10
CA ILE A 230 -2.03 2.55 -27.55
C ILE A 230 -0.54 2.81 -27.78
N GLN A 231 0.22 1.76 -28.10
CA GLN A 231 1.65 1.81 -28.42
C GLN A 231 1.88 1.27 -29.83
N PHE A 232 2.53 2.06 -30.67
CA PHE A 232 2.73 1.77 -32.09
C PHE A 232 4.19 1.37 -32.37
N GLY A 233 4.40 0.62 -33.46
CA GLY A 233 5.72 0.11 -33.91
C GLY A 233 5.58 -1.17 -34.71
N GLY A 234 6.50 -2.13 -34.58
CA GLY A 234 6.63 -3.33 -35.40
C GLY A 234 5.50 -4.37 -35.35
N GLY A 235 4.32 -4.05 -34.83
CA GLY A 235 3.15 -4.93 -34.88
C GLY A 235 3.21 -6.17 -33.96
N HIS A 236 4.09 -6.16 -32.96
CA HIS A 236 4.20 -7.26 -32.01
C HIS A 236 2.89 -7.44 -31.23
N GLU A 237 2.78 -8.57 -30.53
CA GLU A 237 1.60 -8.92 -29.73
C GLU A 237 0.29 -8.73 -30.56
N ARG A 238 0.30 -9.28 -31.74
CA ARG A 238 -0.84 -9.27 -32.69
C ARG A 238 -1.33 -7.86 -33.04
N GLY A 239 -0.40 -6.89 -33.05
CA GLY A 239 -0.69 -5.48 -33.35
C GLY A 239 -1.22 -4.66 -32.18
N LEU A 240 -1.45 -5.26 -31.02
CA LEU A 240 -1.98 -4.54 -29.86
C LEU A 240 -0.90 -3.88 -28.98
N ARG A 241 0.31 -4.47 -28.94
CA ARG A 241 1.41 -3.93 -28.16
C ARG A 241 2.73 -4.08 -28.89
N SER A 242 3.22 -3.03 -29.48
CA SER A 242 4.48 -3.02 -30.22
C SER A 242 5.69 -2.88 -29.28
N GLY A 243 6.83 -3.41 -29.72
CA GLY A 243 8.12 -3.39 -29.01
C GLY A 243 8.73 -4.78 -28.90
N THR A 244 10.06 -4.88 -29.04
CA THR A 244 10.77 -6.14 -28.90
C THR A 244 10.47 -6.80 -27.58
N LEU A 245 10.09 -8.07 -27.61
CA LEU A 245 9.69 -8.81 -26.42
C LEU A 245 10.89 -9.14 -25.54
N PRO A 246 10.84 -8.86 -24.22
CA PRO A 246 11.90 -9.16 -23.27
C PRO A 246 11.86 -10.65 -22.89
N THR A 247 12.48 -11.51 -23.69
CA THR A 247 12.37 -12.98 -23.59
C THR A 247 12.62 -13.50 -22.17
N HIS A 248 13.66 -13.02 -21.48
CA HIS A 248 13.99 -13.48 -20.12
C HIS A 248 12.92 -13.11 -19.08
N GLN A 249 12.29 -11.92 -19.18
CA GLN A 249 11.21 -11.53 -18.28
C GLN A 249 9.94 -12.33 -18.56
N ILE A 250 9.65 -12.59 -19.84
CA ILE A 250 8.51 -13.42 -20.25
C ILE A 250 8.69 -14.86 -19.76
N VAL A 251 9.89 -15.42 -19.86
CA VAL A 251 10.23 -16.73 -19.28
C VAL A 251 10.00 -16.72 -17.78
N GLY A 252 10.47 -15.67 -17.07
CA GLY A 252 10.25 -15.51 -15.64
C GLY A 252 8.75 -15.46 -15.27
N LEU A 253 7.92 -14.72 -16.02
CA LEU A 253 6.47 -14.70 -15.84
C LEU A 253 5.85 -16.09 -16.09
N GLY A 254 6.28 -16.82 -17.13
CA GLY A 254 5.79 -18.16 -17.44
C GLY A 254 6.10 -19.16 -16.33
N VAL A 255 7.34 -19.16 -15.82
CA VAL A 255 7.72 -20.02 -14.67
C VAL A 255 6.95 -19.66 -13.42
N ALA A 256 6.78 -18.37 -13.13
CA ALA A 256 5.97 -17.93 -11.99
C ALA A 256 4.50 -18.37 -12.13
N ALA A 257 3.94 -18.34 -13.35
CA ALA A 257 2.59 -18.81 -13.64
C ALA A 257 2.45 -20.34 -13.44
N ALA A 258 3.41 -21.12 -13.90
CA ALA A 258 3.44 -22.57 -13.68
C ALA A 258 3.51 -22.92 -12.18
N LEU A 259 4.38 -22.23 -11.43
CA LEU A 259 4.49 -22.41 -9.98
C LEU A 259 3.20 -21.98 -9.23
N ALA A 260 2.60 -20.86 -9.61
CA ALA A 260 1.34 -20.40 -9.01
C ALA A 260 0.20 -21.41 -9.26
N ARG A 261 0.15 -22.04 -10.43
CA ARG A 261 -0.82 -23.09 -10.74
C ARG A 261 -0.59 -24.36 -9.92
N ALA A 262 0.68 -24.76 -9.73
CA ALA A 262 1.04 -25.97 -9.00
C ALA A 262 0.94 -25.80 -7.47
N GLU A 263 1.37 -24.69 -6.93
CA GLU A 263 1.60 -24.46 -5.50
C GLU A 263 0.65 -23.42 -4.87
N GLY A 264 -0.01 -22.57 -5.68
CA GLY A 264 -0.78 -21.42 -5.21
C GLY A 264 -1.88 -21.73 -4.21
N LYS A 265 -2.49 -22.93 -4.27
CA LYS A 265 -3.48 -23.36 -3.26
C LYS A 265 -2.83 -23.55 -1.88
N GLY A 266 -1.64 -24.11 -1.83
CA GLY A 266 -0.85 -24.27 -0.60
C GLY A 266 -0.39 -22.91 -0.07
N ASP A 267 0.13 -22.05 -0.95
CA ASP A 267 0.56 -20.69 -0.60
C ASP A 267 -0.60 -19.87 -0.01
N ALA A 268 -1.79 -19.97 -0.62
CA ALA A 268 -2.98 -19.28 -0.16
C ALA A 268 -3.44 -19.77 1.23
N ALA A 269 -3.38 -21.09 1.50
CA ALA A 269 -3.69 -21.65 2.81
C ALA A 269 -2.69 -21.15 3.85
N HIS A 270 -1.39 -21.27 3.58
CA HIS A 270 -0.31 -20.80 4.44
C HIS A 270 -0.46 -19.29 4.77
N ALA A 271 -0.65 -18.47 3.75
CA ALA A 271 -0.80 -17.02 3.94
C ALA A 271 -2.05 -16.66 4.74
N ARG A 272 -3.16 -17.41 4.57
CA ARG A 272 -4.40 -17.24 5.35
C ARG A 272 -4.18 -17.56 6.82
N ASP A 273 -3.51 -18.69 7.12
CA ASP A 273 -3.24 -19.11 8.48
C ASP A 273 -2.35 -18.09 9.21
N LEU A 274 -1.32 -17.59 8.53
CA LEU A 274 -0.44 -16.54 9.07
C LEU A 274 -1.18 -15.22 9.29
N ALA A 275 -2.03 -14.79 8.36
CA ALA A 275 -2.83 -13.58 8.49
C ALA A 275 -3.83 -13.69 9.65
N SER A 276 -4.46 -14.86 9.81
CA SER A 276 -5.37 -15.15 10.93
C SER A 276 -4.63 -15.16 12.27
N ARG A 277 -3.39 -15.68 12.31
CA ARG A 277 -2.52 -15.63 13.49
C ARG A 277 -2.19 -14.19 13.86
N LEU A 278 -1.77 -13.38 12.87
CA LEU A 278 -1.44 -11.97 13.07
C LEU A 278 -2.65 -11.17 13.57
N TRP A 279 -3.81 -11.35 12.94
CA TRP A 279 -5.02 -10.64 13.35
C TRP A 279 -5.44 -10.97 14.79
N ARG A 280 -5.43 -12.24 15.21
CA ARG A 280 -5.74 -12.63 16.60
C ARG A 280 -4.88 -11.90 17.64
N GLU A 281 -3.62 -11.59 17.33
CA GLU A 281 -2.77 -10.81 18.20
C GLU A 281 -3.11 -9.31 18.14
N LEU A 282 -3.39 -8.78 16.95
CA LEU A 282 -3.65 -7.35 16.77
C LEU A 282 -5.05 -6.93 17.25
N GLU A 283 -6.06 -7.80 17.17
CA GLU A 283 -7.40 -7.50 17.69
C GLU A 283 -7.45 -7.36 19.21
N THR A 284 -6.42 -7.84 19.93
CA THR A 284 -6.28 -7.61 21.39
C THR A 284 -5.91 -6.17 21.72
N VAL A 285 -5.42 -5.39 20.74
CA VAL A 285 -5.08 -3.97 20.94
C VAL A 285 -6.40 -3.18 21.09
N PRO A 286 -6.62 -2.49 22.21
CA PRO A 286 -7.86 -1.75 22.43
C PRO A 286 -8.19 -0.80 21.27
N GLY A 287 -9.40 -0.90 20.71
CA GLY A 287 -9.87 -0.04 19.63
C GLY A 287 -9.22 -0.32 18.26
N ALA A 288 -8.45 -1.39 18.08
CA ALA A 288 -7.96 -1.80 16.76
C ALA A 288 -9.13 -2.07 15.79
N ILE A 289 -9.04 -1.53 14.59
CA ILE A 289 -10.11 -1.61 13.58
C ILE A 289 -9.59 -2.34 12.36
N PHE A 290 -10.18 -3.50 12.07
CA PHE A 290 -9.96 -4.18 10.79
C PHE A 290 -10.62 -3.38 9.65
N ASN A 291 -9.88 -3.09 8.59
CA ASN A 291 -10.37 -2.40 7.41
C ASN A 291 -10.55 -3.41 6.26
N GLY A 292 -11.76 -3.52 5.75
CA GLY A 292 -12.10 -4.42 4.67
C GLY A 292 -13.22 -5.39 5.05
N HIS A 293 -13.39 -6.43 4.23
CA HIS A 293 -14.40 -7.47 4.42
C HIS A 293 -13.79 -8.69 5.12
N SER A 294 -14.59 -9.43 5.88
CA SER A 294 -14.16 -10.69 6.53
C SER A 294 -13.67 -11.74 5.52
N GLU A 295 -14.32 -11.80 4.35
CA GLU A 295 -13.82 -12.55 3.20
C GLU A 295 -12.88 -11.66 2.39
N HIS A 296 -11.58 -11.86 2.53
CA HIS A 296 -10.53 -11.11 1.86
C HIS A 296 -9.47 -12.05 1.27
N VAL A 297 -8.63 -11.51 0.41
CA VAL A 297 -7.55 -12.28 -0.21
C VAL A 297 -6.60 -12.84 0.85
N PRO A 298 -6.15 -14.11 0.74
CA PRO A 298 -5.20 -14.67 1.68
C PRO A 298 -3.94 -13.80 1.85
N GLY A 299 -3.52 -13.63 3.10
CA GLY A 299 -2.25 -12.98 3.43
C GLY A 299 -2.25 -11.45 3.43
N LEU A 300 -3.38 -10.77 3.21
CA LEU A 300 -3.43 -9.30 3.28
C LEU A 300 -4.43 -8.86 4.34
N ILE A 301 -3.98 -8.10 5.32
CA ILE A 301 -4.82 -7.42 6.31
C ILE A 301 -4.47 -5.93 6.36
N ASN A 302 -5.47 -5.12 6.71
CA ASN A 302 -5.31 -3.69 6.95
C ASN A 302 -5.95 -3.35 8.29
N VAL A 303 -5.20 -2.69 9.17
CA VAL A 303 -5.63 -2.41 10.54
C VAL A 303 -5.34 -0.96 10.87
N SER A 304 -6.33 -0.23 11.39
CA SER A 304 -6.17 1.12 11.93
C SER A 304 -6.07 1.08 13.45
N PHE A 305 -5.21 1.92 14.02
CA PHE A 305 -4.98 2.04 15.45
C PHE A 305 -5.33 3.47 15.92
N PRO A 306 -6.53 3.69 16.51
CA PRO A 306 -6.92 5.00 17.05
C PRO A 306 -5.93 5.51 18.10
N GLY A 307 -5.73 6.83 18.16
CA GLY A 307 -4.85 7.47 19.13
C GLY A 307 -3.35 7.32 18.85
N VAL A 308 -2.98 6.95 17.62
CA VAL A 308 -1.59 6.76 17.19
C VAL A 308 -1.33 7.59 15.94
N GLU A 309 -0.23 8.34 15.91
CA GLU A 309 0.20 9.05 14.72
C GLU A 309 0.91 8.10 13.75
N GLY A 310 0.45 8.07 12.49
CA GLY A 310 0.81 7.01 11.55
C GLY A 310 2.28 7.02 11.10
N GLU A 311 2.90 8.19 10.95
CA GLU A 311 4.32 8.29 10.58
C GLU A 311 5.22 7.79 11.72
N SER A 312 4.86 8.12 12.97
CA SER A 312 5.53 7.62 14.16
C SER A 312 5.42 6.11 14.29
N LEU A 313 4.22 5.55 14.01
CA LEU A 313 4.00 4.11 14.03
C LEU A 313 4.89 3.38 13.03
N ILE A 314 4.92 3.82 11.77
CA ILE A 314 5.76 3.22 10.72
C ILE A 314 7.25 3.38 11.05
N THR A 315 7.65 4.57 11.52
CA THR A 315 9.04 4.84 11.87
C THR A 315 9.50 3.99 13.06
N GLY A 316 8.64 3.79 14.05
CA GLY A 316 8.91 2.94 15.20
C GLY A 316 9.02 1.45 14.84
N LEU A 317 8.47 1.04 13.69
CA LEU A 317 8.48 -0.32 13.16
C LEU A 317 9.51 -0.51 12.02
N ALA A 318 10.57 0.29 11.96
CA ALA A 318 11.54 0.30 10.86
C ALA A 318 12.27 -1.05 10.61
N ASP A 319 12.21 -2.00 11.56
CA ASP A 319 12.73 -3.36 11.38
C ASP A 319 11.84 -4.25 10.51
N PHE A 320 10.64 -3.78 10.21
CA PHE A 320 9.65 -4.46 9.40
C PHE A 320 9.40 -3.68 8.11
N ALA A 321 9.55 -4.34 6.97
CA ALA A 321 9.11 -3.79 5.70
C ALA A 321 7.59 -3.96 5.62
N LEU A 322 6.86 -2.91 5.98
CA LEU A 322 5.41 -2.82 5.95
C LEU A 322 4.98 -1.50 5.31
N SER A 323 3.70 -1.30 5.06
CA SER A 323 3.19 -0.14 4.34
C SER A 323 2.06 0.54 5.12
N SER A 324 1.98 1.86 5.05
CA SER A 324 0.70 2.54 5.29
C SER A 324 -0.27 2.21 4.17
N GLY A 325 -1.58 2.28 4.39
CA GLY A 325 -2.58 2.03 3.36
C GLY A 325 -2.32 2.76 2.02
N SER A 326 -1.63 3.90 2.04
CA SER A 326 -1.34 4.74 0.87
C SER A 326 0.01 4.46 0.20
N ALA A 327 0.50 3.23 0.17
CA ALA A 327 1.83 2.85 -0.34
C ALA A 327 2.20 3.39 -1.75
N CYS A 328 1.21 3.67 -2.60
CA CYS A 328 1.44 4.24 -3.94
C CYS A 328 1.61 5.77 -3.94
N SER A 329 1.38 6.44 -2.80
CA SER A 329 1.51 7.89 -2.62
C SER A 329 2.50 8.26 -1.52
N SER A 330 3.50 7.42 -1.27
CA SER A 330 4.53 7.62 -0.25
C SER A 330 5.30 8.96 -0.36
N ALA A 331 5.19 9.64 -1.49
CA ALA A 331 5.71 11.00 -1.69
C ALA A 331 4.72 12.11 -1.27
N THR A 332 3.42 11.80 -1.10
CA THR A 332 2.40 12.75 -0.66
C THR A 332 1.76 12.22 0.63
N ARG A 333 1.65 13.09 1.64
CA ARG A 333 1.07 12.76 2.96
C ARG A 333 -0.46 12.65 2.96
N GLU A 334 -1.07 12.44 1.81
CA GLU A 334 -2.50 12.28 1.70
C GLU A 334 -2.95 10.97 2.34
N PRO A 335 -4.02 11.00 3.17
CA PRO A 335 -4.59 9.78 3.71
C PRO A 335 -5.10 8.89 2.60
N SER A 336 -5.09 7.56 2.82
CA SER A 336 -5.58 6.60 1.85
C SER A 336 -6.99 6.95 1.37
N TYR A 337 -7.14 7.19 0.07
CA TYR A 337 -8.45 7.44 -0.55
C TYR A 337 -9.35 6.20 -0.48
N VAL A 338 -8.76 5.00 -0.42
CA VAL A 338 -9.50 3.74 -0.23
C VAL A 338 -10.15 3.75 1.15
N LEU A 339 -9.37 3.97 2.22
CA LEU A 339 -9.89 4.01 3.59
C LEU A 339 -10.88 5.16 3.80
N ARG A 340 -10.64 6.31 3.16
CA ARG A 340 -11.60 7.44 3.14
C ARG A 340 -12.92 7.06 2.48
N SER A 341 -12.89 6.29 1.39
CA SER A 341 -14.09 5.76 0.72
C SER A 341 -14.88 4.76 1.57
N LEU A 342 -14.23 4.11 2.55
CA LEU A 342 -14.90 3.27 3.55
C LEU A 342 -15.53 4.07 4.70
N GLY A 343 -15.43 5.40 4.68
CA GLY A 343 -15.93 6.27 5.74
C GLY A 343 -14.96 6.42 6.93
N ARG A 344 -13.69 5.96 6.82
CA ARG A 344 -12.70 6.19 7.88
C ARG A 344 -12.34 7.68 7.98
N SER A 345 -12.15 8.20 9.19
CA SER A 345 -11.64 9.56 9.39
C SER A 345 -10.23 9.69 8.80
N THR A 346 -9.77 10.91 8.58
CA THR A 346 -8.38 11.17 8.14
C THR A 346 -7.37 10.56 9.09
N GLU A 347 -7.58 10.73 10.39
CA GLU A 347 -6.77 10.17 11.47
C GLU A 347 -6.67 8.64 11.41
N LEU A 348 -7.82 7.95 11.30
CA LEU A 348 -7.85 6.49 11.19
C LEU A 348 -7.19 5.99 9.90
N ALA A 349 -7.37 6.71 8.80
CA ALA A 349 -6.73 6.35 7.54
C ALA A 349 -5.19 6.53 7.59
N GLN A 350 -4.70 7.52 8.34
CA GLN A 350 -3.27 7.74 8.54
C GLN A 350 -2.65 6.77 9.54
N SER A 351 -3.38 6.36 10.58
CA SER A 351 -2.92 5.40 11.59
C SER A 351 -3.11 3.94 11.18
N SER A 352 -3.26 3.66 9.89
CA SER A 352 -3.45 2.31 9.38
C SER A 352 -2.15 1.68 8.90
N LEU A 353 -2.02 0.37 9.16
CA LEU A 353 -0.97 -0.48 8.61
C LEU A 353 -1.58 -1.49 7.63
N ARG A 354 -0.99 -1.58 6.44
CA ARG A 354 -1.20 -2.71 5.55
C ARG A 354 -0.10 -3.74 5.79
N LEU A 355 -0.50 -4.93 6.14
CA LEU A 355 0.37 -6.07 6.42
C LEU A 355 0.05 -7.16 5.40
N SER A 356 1.04 -7.55 4.63
CA SER A 356 0.84 -8.56 3.60
C SER A 356 1.93 -9.61 3.62
N LEU A 357 1.48 -10.85 3.71
CA LEU A 357 2.23 -12.06 3.98
C LEU A 357 2.25 -12.96 2.73
N GLY A 358 3.21 -13.84 2.62
CA GLY A 358 3.30 -14.72 1.46
C GLY A 358 4.12 -15.98 1.73
N ARG A 359 4.50 -16.66 0.64
CA ARG A 359 5.18 -17.97 0.60
C ARG A 359 6.37 -18.08 1.56
N PHE A 360 7.16 -17.03 1.70
CA PHE A 360 8.40 -17.05 2.48
C PHE A 360 8.25 -16.46 3.89
N THR A 361 7.07 -16.01 4.28
CA THR A 361 6.80 -15.53 5.63
C THR A 361 6.69 -16.72 6.59
N THR A 362 7.32 -16.63 7.75
CA THR A 362 7.27 -17.66 8.79
C THR A 362 6.33 -17.28 9.94
N ALA A 363 5.93 -18.25 10.75
CA ALA A 363 5.16 -17.99 11.97
C ALA A 363 5.96 -17.13 12.96
N ALA A 364 7.28 -17.31 13.04
CA ALA A 364 8.15 -16.49 13.89
C ALA A 364 8.19 -15.02 13.45
N ASP A 365 8.19 -14.75 12.12
CA ASP A 365 8.10 -13.38 11.59
C ASP A 365 6.80 -12.70 12.01
N VAL A 366 5.70 -13.45 11.96
CA VAL A 366 4.36 -12.96 12.35
C VAL A 366 4.31 -12.64 13.85
N ASP A 367 4.84 -13.52 14.70
CA ASP A 367 4.86 -13.32 16.16
C ASP A 367 5.72 -12.12 16.54
N ALA A 368 6.89 -11.98 15.91
CA ALA A 368 7.76 -10.83 16.10
C ALA A 368 7.07 -9.53 15.67
N ALA A 369 6.39 -9.54 14.52
CA ALA A 369 5.66 -8.37 14.03
C ALA A 369 4.48 -7.99 14.95
N ALA A 370 3.68 -8.96 15.38
CA ALA A 370 2.57 -8.74 16.28
C ALA A 370 3.04 -8.11 17.60
N THR A 371 4.11 -8.67 18.18
CA THR A 371 4.71 -8.15 19.42
C THR A 371 5.22 -6.72 19.25
N ALA A 372 5.93 -6.45 18.16
CA ALA A 372 6.48 -5.13 17.88
C ALA A 372 5.37 -4.09 17.64
N ILE A 373 4.33 -4.43 16.85
CA ILE A 373 3.21 -3.52 16.57
C ILE A 373 2.45 -3.19 17.87
N ARG A 374 2.12 -4.20 18.67
CA ARG A 374 1.43 -3.99 19.97
C ARG A 374 2.25 -3.10 20.90
N GLY A 375 3.55 -3.39 21.04
CA GLY A 375 4.45 -2.61 21.86
C GLY A 375 4.59 -1.15 21.39
N GLU A 376 4.69 -0.94 20.07
CA GLU A 376 4.81 0.42 19.52
C GLU A 376 3.52 1.22 19.63
N VAL A 377 2.36 0.59 19.39
CA VAL A 377 1.05 1.23 19.60
C VAL A 377 0.88 1.64 21.08
N ALA A 378 1.22 0.75 22.01
CA ALA A 378 1.16 1.06 23.44
C ALA A 378 2.10 2.21 23.81
N ARG A 379 3.34 2.20 23.32
CA ARG A 379 4.33 3.27 23.54
C ARG A 379 3.82 4.63 23.02
N LEU A 380 3.31 4.67 21.80
CA LEU A 380 2.83 5.92 21.18
C LEU A 380 1.59 6.46 21.87
N ARG A 381 0.67 5.59 22.32
CA ARG A 381 -0.49 6.00 23.13
C ARG A 381 -0.08 6.57 24.49
N THR A 382 0.90 5.94 25.16
CA THR A 382 1.46 6.48 26.40
C THR A 382 2.07 7.86 26.18
N LEU A 383 2.84 8.05 25.11
CA LEU A 383 3.39 9.37 24.75
C LEU A 383 2.30 10.40 24.46
N ALA A 384 1.18 9.99 23.87
CA ALA A 384 0.03 10.85 23.62
C ALA A 384 -0.81 11.16 24.87
N GLY A 385 -0.45 10.62 26.05
CA GLY A 385 -1.15 10.86 27.31
C GLY A 385 -2.41 10.00 27.51
N SER A 386 -2.57 8.90 26.77
CA SER A 386 -3.69 7.96 26.95
C SER A 386 -3.43 7.04 28.15
N SER A 387 -4.38 6.95 29.07
CA SER A 387 -4.27 6.17 30.32
C SER A 387 -4.59 4.68 30.19
N ASP A 388 -5.04 4.23 29.01
CA ASP A 388 -5.56 2.87 28.78
C ASP A 388 -4.48 1.81 28.50
N THR A 389 -3.21 2.07 28.85
CA THR A 389 -2.11 1.16 28.57
C THR A 389 -1.50 0.63 29.86
N ASP A 390 -1.42 -0.70 29.98
CA ASP A 390 -0.62 -1.37 31.00
C ASP A 390 0.87 -1.07 30.77
N PRO A 391 1.58 -0.40 31.69
CA PRO A 391 3.00 -0.10 31.57
C PRO A 391 3.89 -1.36 31.41
N ALA A 392 3.40 -2.54 31.82
CA ALA A 392 4.12 -3.80 31.69
C ALA A 392 4.20 -4.33 30.24
N SER A 393 3.42 -3.76 29.29
CA SER A 393 3.48 -4.10 27.88
C SER A 393 4.58 -3.36 27.10
N ALA A 394 5.32 -2.46 27.73
CA ALA A 394 6.45 -1.76 27.15
C ALA A 394 7.63 -2.73 26.96
N ARG A 395 8.11 -2.83 25.75
CA ARG A 395 9.17 -3.67 25.18
C ARG A 395 10.10 -4.36 26.17
N PRO A 396 10.18 -5.71 26.21
CA PRO A 396 11.39 -6.39 26.62
C PRO A 396 12.38 -6.37 25.45
N GLY A 397 13.56 -5.76 25.68
CA GLY A 397 14.81 -5.90 24.93
C GLY A 397 14.77 -6.44 23.50
N MET A 398 14.29 -5.66 22.55
CA MET A 398 14.57 -5.95 21.13
C MET A 398 16.01 -5.55 20.82
N ALA A 399 16.73 -6.42 20.09
CA ALA A 399 18.04 -6.10 19.53
C ALA A 399 17.97 -4.76 18.77
N GLU A 400 19.03 -3.97 18.84
CA GLU A 400 19.09 -2.69 18.13
C GLU A 400 18.74 -2.90 16.66
N PRO A 401 17.73 -2.18 16.13
CA PRO A 401 17.36 -2.29 14.72
C PRO A 401 18.51 -1.90 13.81
N ALA A 402 18.56 -2.49 12.63
CA ALA A 402 19.56 -2.17 11.62
C ALA A 402 19.62 -0.65 11.42
N GLU A 403 20.73 -0.02 11.78
CA GLU A 403 20.97 1.44 11.76
C GLU A 403 20.58 2.12 10.41
N SER A 404 20.56 1.33 9.34
CA SER A 404 20.42 1.83 7.98
C SER A 404 19.02 2.39 7.63
N LEU A 405 17.94 1.83 8.19
CA LEU A 405 16.57 2.21 7.77
C LEU A 405 16.07 3.49 8.47
N LEU A 406 16.27 3.62 9.78
CA LEU A 406 15.94 4.86 10.49
C LEU A 406 16.87 6.02 10.08
N ALA A 407 18.09 5.73 9.63
CA ALA A 407 19.03 6.72 9.13
C ALA A 407 18.54 7.44 7.87
N ALA A 408 17.65 6.83 7.10
CA ALA A 408 17.04 7.44 5.92
C ALA A 408 15.99 8.52 6.27
N PHE A 409 15.44 8.50 7.49
CA PHE A 409 14.32 9.38 7.87
C PHE A 409 14.64 10.32 9.03
N LEU A 410 15.56 9.95 9.91
CA LEU A 410 15.92 10.70 11.10
C LEU A 410 17.44 10.79 11.25
N ASN A 411 17.96 11.97 11.55
CA ASN A 411 19.36 12.11 11.94
C ASN A 411 19.65 11.35 13.27
N PRO A 412 20.93 11.11 13.63
CA PRO A 412 21.26 10.34 14.85
C PRO A 412 20.63 10.91 16.11
N ARG A 413 20.56 12.23 16.24
CA ARG A 413 19.97 12.91 17.41
C ARG A 413 18.48 12.70 17.49
N ALA A 414 17.75 12.92 16.40
CA ALA A 414 16.31 12.68 16.33
C ALA A 414 15.96 11.21 16.61
N ARG A 415 16.75 10.26 16.10
CA ARG A 415 16.57 8.83 16.38
C ARG A 415 16.73 8.50 17.86
N ALA A 416 17.78 9.01 18.49
CA ALA A 416 18.04 8.75 19.89
C ALA A 416 16.87 9.22 20.76
N TYR A 417 16.41 10.45 20.56
CA TYR A 417 15.31 11.01 21.35
C TYR A 417 13.95 10.38 21.02
N PHE A 418 13.66 10.06 19.76
CA PHE A 418 12.42 9.37 19.41
C PHE A 418 12.33 7.97 20.04
N ARG A 419 13.44 7.24 20.10
CA ARG A 419 13.51 5.90 20.69
C ARG A 419 13.54 5.90 22.23
N ALA A 420 14.31 6.80 22.83
CA ALA A 420 14.45 6.90 24.28
C ALA A 420 13.20 7.48 24.95
N ALA A 421 12.33 8.12 24.18
CA ALA A 421 11.13 8.72 24.72
C ALA A 421 10.20 7.66 25.31
N PRO A 422 10.29 7.38 26.62
CA PRO A 422 9.14 7.48 27.47
C PRO A 422 9.49 8.13 28.80
N ARG A 423 9.21 9.40 28.94
CA ARG A 423 8.90 9.93 30.26
C ARG A 423 7.39 9.81 30.40
N PRO A 424 6.90 9.14 31.46
CA PRO A 424 5.46 9.05 31.65
C PRO A 424 4.88 10.46 31.65
N PRO A 425 3.83 10.72 30.89
CA PRO A 425 3.10 11.97 30.99
C PRO A 425 2.46 12.05 32.36
N ALA A 426 2.30 13.25 32.84
CA ALA A 426 1.53 13.61 34.05
C ALA A 426 2.17 13.26 35.40
N PHE A 427 2.28 14.30 36.22
CA PHE A 427 2.57 14.17 37.65
C PHE A 427 1.39 13.54 38.40
N SER A 428 0.17 13.56 37.82
CA SER A 428 -1.02 12.88 38.35
C SER A 428 -2.18 12.82 37.35
N GLN A 429 -3.02 11.77 37.46
CA GLN A 429 -4.39 11.81 36.95
C GLN A 429 -5.25 12.53 38.03
N GLY A 430 -5.41 13.86 37.92
CA GLY A 430 -6.17 14.65 38.88
C GLY A 430 -5.79 16.13 38.85
N GLU A 431 -6.11 16.87 39.90
CA GLU A 431 -5.66 18.26 40.06
C GLU A 431 -4.12 18.31 40.08
N LEU A 432 -3.55 19.18 39.24
CA LEU A 432 -2.11 19.41 39.20
C LEU A 432 -1.59 19.90 40.54
N PRO A 433 -0.44 19.41 41.04
CA PRO A 433 0.23 20.01 42.18
C PRO A 433 0.47 21.50 41.94
N THR A 434 0.39 22.31 43.00
CA THR A 434 0.48 23.78 42.92
C THR A 434 1.82 24.30 42.39
N ASP A 435 2.84 23.47 42.39
CA ASP A 435 4.19 23.73 41.87
C ASP A 435 4.41 23.22 40.43
N VAL A 436 3.37 22.66 39.80
CA VAL A 436 3.42 22.18 38.43
C VAL A 436 2.66 23.13 37.50
N ARG A 437 3.34 23.60 36.47
CA ARG A 437 2.75 24.38 35.38
C ARG A 437 2.53 23.49 34.15
N GLN A 438 1.40 23.66 33.48
CA GLN A 438 1.06 22.92 32.27
C GLN A 438 0.88 23.88 31.11
N GLY A 439 1.45 23.49 29.94
CA GLY A 439 1.21 24.18 28.67
C GLY A 439 0.87 23.19 27.59
N ARG A 440 -0.25 23.42 26.91
CA ARG A 440 -0.76 22.55 25.84
C ARG A 440 -1.02 23.34 24.58
N ALA A 441 -0.66 22.76 23.41
CA ALA A 441 -0.96 23.32 22.09
C ALA A 441 -1.24 22.23 21.05
N GLY A 442 -1.98 22.60 20.01
CA GLY A 442 -2.38 21.71 18.94
C GLY A 442 -3.60 20.85 19.28
N LYS A 443 -3.94 19.95 18.36
CA LYS A 443 -5.01 18.96 18.49
C LYS A 443 -4.63 17.69 17.73
N GLN A 444 -4.98 16.52 18.26
CA GLN A 444 -4.72 15.23 17.59
C GLN A 444 -5.40 15.16 16.21
N ALA A 445 -6.60 15.71 16.08
CA ALA A 445 -7.32 15.78 14.80
C ALA A 445 -6.54 16.53 13.70
N ASP A 446 -5.67 17.47 14.09
CA ASP A 446 -4.81 18.24 13.18
C ASP A 446 -3.41 17.57 13.00
N GLY A 447 -3.23 16.36 13.56
CA GLY A 447 -2.01 15.55 13.43
C GLY A 447 -0.88 15.93 14.39
N THR A 448 -1.07 16.89 15.29
CA THR A 448 -0.07 17.24 16.32
C THR A 448 -0.71 17.85 17.54
N GLU A 449 -0.43 17.28 18.71
CA GLU A 449 -0.79 17.81 20.02
C GLU A 449 0.39 17.61 20.97
N VAL A 450 0.78 18.65 21.70
CA VAL A 450 1.89 18.62 22.66
C VAL A 450 1.43 19.23 23.98
N CYS A 451 1.82 18.60 25.08
CA CYS A 451 1.65 19.13 26.42
C CYS A 451 2.95 19.00 27.20
N PHE A 452 3.41 20.09 27.80
CA PHE A 452 4.49 20.09 28.77
C PHE A 452 3.92 20.24 30.18
N GLU A 453 4.51 19.53 31.15
CA GLU A 453 4.26 19.69 32.58
C GLU A 453 5.59 19.93 33.27
N LEU A 454 5.75 21.12 33.83
CA LEU A 454 6.99 21.60 34.43
C LEU A 454 6.82 21.82 35.93
N GLN A 455 7.51 21.06 36.76
CA GLN A 455 7.61 21.32 38.19
C GLN A 455 8.68 22.38 38.41
N ILE A 456 8.28 23.52 38.96
CA ILE A 456 9.13 24.70 39.08
C ILE A 456 9.25 25.11 40.55
N ALA A 457 10.50 25.24 41.03
CA ALA A 457 10.80 25.80 42.35
C ALA A 457 11.96 26.80 42.23
N ASP A 458 11.85 27.96 42.89
CA ASP A 458 12.83 29.05 42.90
C ASP A 458 13.24 29.54 41.47
N GLY A 459 12.28 29.52 40.53
CA GLY A 459 12.52 29.90 39.15
C GLY A 459 13.39 28.91 38.36
N ILE A 460 13.56 27.69 38.87
CA ILE A 460 14.30 26.59 38.23
C ILE A 460 13.34 25.44 37.97
N VAL A 461 13.41 24.87 36.78
CA VAL A 461 12.68 23.65 36.41
C VAL A 461 13.31 22.45 37.12
N LYS A 462 12.62 21.84 38.06
CA LYS A 462 13.10 20.67 38.81
C LYS A 462 12.83 19.36 38.10
N SER A 463 11.73 19.29 37.36
CA SER A 463 11.37 18.14 36.52
C SER A 463 10.53 18.61 35.37
N ALA A 464 10.76 18.04 34.20
CA ALA A 464 9.99 18.28 32.98
C ALA A 464 9.41 16.97 32.45
N ARG A 465 8.11 16.97 32.18
CA ARG A 465 7.38 15.85 31.59
C ARG A 465 6.60 16.33 30.39
N PHE A 466 6.22 15.38 29.52
CA PHE A 466 5.45 15.73 28.34
C PHE A 466 4.49 14.63 27.93
N SER A 467 3.46 15.01 27.19
CA SER A 467 2.75 14.13 26.26
C SER A 467 2.83 14.71 24.86
N ALA A 468 2.97 13.85 23.86
CA ALA A 468 3.06 14.27 22.48
C ALA A 468 2.38 13.26 21.55
N TYR A 469 1.41 13.76 20.78
CA TYR A 469 0.86 13.13 19.60
C TYR A 469 1.43 13.88 18.38
N GLY A 470 2.26 13.23 17.56
CA GLY A 470 2.91 13.92 16.44
C GLY A 470 3.92 13.02 15.73
N CYS A 471 4.52 13.55 14.66
CA CYS A 471 5.51 12.84 13.88
C CYS A 471 6.81 12.58 14.69
N PRO A 472 7.69 11.67 14.24
CA PRO A 472 8.90 11.32 14.97
C PRO A 472 9.79 12.51 15.33
N HIS A 473 9.89 13.52 14.48
CA HIS A 473 10.64 14.73 14.76
C HIS A 473 10.01 15.55 15.91
N THR A 474 8.67 15.69 15.92
CA THR A 474 7.95 16.36 17.00
C THR A 474 8.23 15.69 18.34
N VAL A 475 8.08 14.37 18.40
CA VAL A 475 8.36 13.58 19.62
C VAL A 475 9.81 13.73 20.06
N ALA A 476 10.76 13.66 19.13
CA ALA A 476 12.19 13.79 19.42
C ALA A 476 12.55 15.18 19.98
N VAL A 477 12.03 16.25 19.37
CA VAL A 477 12.28 17.63 19.83
C VAL A 477 11.67 17.86 21.22
N VAL A 478 10.46 17.42 21.47
CA VAL A 478 9.80 17.55 22.78
C VAL A 478 10.56 16.78 23.85
N ALA A 479 11.00 15.56 23.58
CA ALA A 479 11.79 14.76 24.51
C ALA A 479 13.13 15.44 24.83
N TRP A 480 13.83 15.96 23.83
CA TRP A 480 15.07 16.71 24.02
C TRP A 480 14.84 18.00 24.83
N LEU A 481 13.77 18.75 24.55
CA LEU A 481 13.45 19.96 25.30
C LEU A 481 13.28 19.66 26.78
N CYS A 482 12.63 18.55 27.15
CA CYS A 482 12.51 18.15 28.56
C CYS A 482 13.88 17.94 29.23
N ASP A 483 14.84 17.31 28.53
CA ASP A 483 16.20 17.12 29.07
C ASP A 483 16.93 18.47 29.26
N VAL A 484 16.76 19.40 28.34
CA VAL A 484 17.41 20.73 28.41
C VAL A 484 16.75 21.64 29.46
N LEU A 485 15.44 21.46 29.69
CA LEU A 485 14.67 22.22 30.66
C LEU A 485 15.04 21.86 32.09
N GLU A 486 15.32 20.59 32.40
CA GLU A 486 15.64 20.15 33.75
C GLU A 486 16.92 20.81 34.29
N GLY A 487 16.84 21.47 35.41
CA GLY A 487 17.91 22.25 36.02
C GLY A 487 18.08 23.68 35.49
N ALA A 488 17.36 24.04 34.41
CA ALA A 488 17.45 25.39 33.83
C ALA A 488 16.55 26.41 34.53
N ARG A 489 16.95 27.68 34.45
CA ARG A 489 16.09 28.82 34.87
C ARG A 489 15.03 29.07 33.79
N ILE A 490 13.85 29.54 34.23
CA ILE A 490 12.73 29.82 33.34
C ILE A 490 13.04 31.02 32.45
N ASP A 491 13.64 30.81 31.31
CA ASP A 491 13.82 31.79 30.24
C ASP A 491 13.66 31.11 28.88
N VAL A 492 12.57 31.43 28.18
CA VAL A 492 12.23 30.85 26.85
C VAL A 492 13.36 31.01 25.83
N ARG A 493 14.16 32.08 25.94
CA ARG A 493 15.27 32.37 24.99
C ARG A 493 16.43 31.39 25.08
N THR A 494 16.52 30.65 26.19
CA THR A 494 17.62 29.70 26.45
C THR A 494 17.47 28.38 25.68
N PHE A 495 16.27 28.07 25.15
CA PHE A 495 15.95 26.75 24.59
C PHE A 495 15.92 26.69 23.05
N GLY A 496 16.34 27.78 22.39
CA GLY A 496 16.33 27.91 20.94
C GLY A 496 14.94 28.19 20.36
N THR A 497 14.87 28.25 19.06
CA THR A 497 13.65 28.54 18.27
C THR A 497 13.28 27.37 17.36
N PRO A 498 12.05 27.27 16.84
CA PRO A 498 11.66 26.26 15.88
C PRO A 498 12.63 26.10 14.67
N PRO A 499 13.19 27.17 14.07
CA PRO A 499 14.24 27.03 13.07
C PRO A 499 15.55 26.39 13.58
N ASP A 500 15.95 26.67 14.83
CA ASP A 500 17.13 26.04 15.44
C ASP A 500 16.90 24.55 15.66
N TRP A 501 15.76 24.19 16.21
CA TRP A 501 15.37 22.78 16.39
C TRP A 501 15.26 22.04 15.06
N ALA A 502 14.71 22.71 14.02
CA ALA A 502 14.62 22.15 12.68
C ALA A 502 16.00 21.80 12.11
N ARG A 503 16.97 22.69 12.27
CA ARG A 503 18.36 22.47 11.83
C ARG A 503 19.01 21.33 12.62
N ASP A 504 18.87 21.33 13.95
CA ASP A 504 19.53 20.37 14.83
C ASP A 504 18.98 18.95 14.72
N PHE A 505 17.71 18.81 14.39
CA PHE A 505 17.01 17.54 14.24
C PHE A 505 16.74 17.15 12.78
N ASP A 506 17.25 17.94 11.82
CA ASP A 506 17.06 17.74 10.37
C ASP A 506 15.57 17.61 10.00
N VAL A 507 14.75 18.53 10.54
CA VAL A 507 13.30 18.50 10.32
C VAL A 507 12.97 19.02 8.92
N PRO A 508 12.26 18.27 8.09
CA PRO A 508 11.84 18.73 6.78
C PRO A 508 11.02 20.04 6.84
N ALA A 509 11.24 20.95 5.87
CA ALA A 509 10.63 22.27 5.86
C ALA A 509 9.09 22.25 5.99
N GLU A 510 8.45 21.26 5.37
CA GLU A 510 7.01 21.08 5.43
C GLU A 510 6.49 20.66 6.83
N LYS A 511 7.38 20.28 7.76
CA LYS A 511 7.04 19.94 9.16
C LYS A 511 7.29 21.11 10.14
N LEU A 512 7.80 22.23 9.67
CA LEU A 512 8.13 23.35 10.54
C LEU A 512 6.92 23.84 11.34
N GLY A 513 5.73 23.83 10.75
CA GLY A 513 4.48 24.18 11.44
C GLY A 513 4.20 23.34 12.70
N ARG A 514 4.67 22.08 12.75
CA ARG A 514 4.54 21.23 13.94
C ARG A 514 5.46 21.67 15.07
N LEU A 515 6.63 22.25 14.76
CA LEU A 515 7.54 22.80 15.76
C LEU A 515 7.03 24.11 16.36
N LEU A 516 6.23 24.89 15.63
CA LEU A 516 5.53 26.05 16.19
C LEU A 516 4.54 25.64 17.28
N ILE A 517 3.84 24.51 17.08
CA ILE A 517 2.96 23.93 18.12
C ILE A 517 3.76 23.53 19.37
N VAL A 518 4.96 22.97 19.20
CA VAL A 518 5.87 22.65 20.30
C VAL A 518 6.27 23.93 21.05
N GLU A 519 6.61 25.00 20.33
CA GLU A 519 6.97 26.30 20.92
C GLU A 519 5.79 26.90 21.71
N ASP A 520 4.59 26.87 21.14
CA ASP A 520 3.38 27.39 21.79
C ASP A 520 3.08 26.65 23.10
N ALA A 521 3.17 25.31 23.08
CA ALA A 521 3.00 24.49 24.29
C ALA A 521 4.07 24.80 25.34
N LEU A 522 5.33 24.94 24.94
CA LEU A 522 6.43 25.27 25.83
C LEU A 522 6.24 26.65 26.45
N ARG A 523 5.91 27.67 25.65
CA ARG A 523 5.64 29.03 26.13
C ARG A 523 4.49 29.05 27.13
N ALA A 524 3.40 28.34 26.87
CA ALA A 524 2.27 28.24 27.78
C ALA A 524 2.70 27.64 29.14
N ALA A 525 3.54 26.59 29.14
CA ALA A 525 4.03 25.98 30.38
C ALA A 525 5.00 26.88 31.17
N LEU A 526 5.78 27.71 30.50
CA LEU A 526 6.75 28.61 31.14
C LEU A 526 6.10 29.90 31.68
N GLN A 527 5.01 30.36 31.06
CA GLN A 527 4.28 31.59 31.47
C GLN A 527 3.20 31.32 32.54
N GLY A 528 2.60 30.10 32.51
CA GLY A 528 1.56 29.53 33.36
C GLY A 528 1.39 29.98 34.63
#